data_a3e8b9e19cb102b689138f08a9b55621
#
_entry.id   a3e8b9e19cb102b689138f08a9b55621
#
_cell.length_a   1.000
_cell.length_b   1.000
_cell.length_c   1.000
_cell.angle_alpha   90.00
_cell.angle_beta   90.00
_cell.angle_gamma   90.00
#
_symmetry.space_group_name_H-M   'P 1'
#
loop_
_entity.id
_entity.type
_entity.pdbx_description
1 polymer ?
#
loop_
_entity_poly.entity_id
_entity_poly.type
_entity_poly.pdbx_seq_one_letter_code
_entity_poly.pdbx_strand_id
1 'polypeptide(L)'
;MSMYNHILVPMDLEHLDMFPKAIALAKQLLGDDKGKIHCVYVDTTRVHNSTFQLATERAKEMRVATKQRVHDEFEQQVPEHLRGSCHIRNGVVYDEILEEEKKVQPDVIIIAAGKPGLSSYLLGSNAEKVLRHAKGSVFVIRDNKHW
;
A
#
# COMPACT_ATOMS: atom_id res chain seq x y z
N MET A 1 -8.47 8.63 -23.66
CA MET A 1 -7.69 7.43 -23.29
C MET A 1 -6.85 7.76 -22.06
N SER A 2 -6.92 6.96 -21.01
CA SER A 2 -6.15 7.23 -19.80
C SER A 2 -4.69 6.78 -19.98
N MET A 3 -3.76 7.57 -19.47
CA MET A 3 -2.35 7.22 -19.39
C MET A 3 -2.10 6.09 -18.38
N TYR A 4 -2.98 5.96 -17.39
CA TYR A 4 -2.81 5.02 -16.29
C TYR A 4 -3.86 3.92 -16.38
N ASN A 5 -3.43 2.66 -16.41
CA ASN A 5 -4.31 1.50 -16.49
C ASN A 5 -4.15 0.57 -15.28
N HIS A 6 -3.00 0.58 -14.63
CA HIS A 6 -2.72 -0.22 -13.46
C HIS A 6 -2.07 0.65 -12.40
N ILE A 7 -2.68 0.71 -11.23
CA ILE A 7 -2.19 1.53 -10.12
C ILE A 7 -1.95 0.61 -8.92
N LEU A 8 -0.79 0.76 -8.29
CA LEU A 8 -0.46 0.04 -7.07
C LEU A 8 -0.55 0.99 -5.88
N VAL A 9 -1.32 0.59 -4.87
CA VAL A 9 -1.51 1.36 -3.65
C VAL A 9 -1.08 0.51 -2.45
N PRO A 10 0.06 0.80 -1.84
CA PRO A 10 0.40 0.18 -0.56
C PRO A 10 -0.57 0.62 0.53
N MET A 11 -0.99 -0.34 1.37
CA MET A 11 -1.86 -0.08 2.51
C MET A 11 -1.03 -0.07 3.80
N ASP A 12 -1.29 0.90 4.67
CA ASP A 12 -0.72 0.96 6.01
C ASP A 12 -1.85 0.87 7.02
N LEU A 13 -1.91 -0.24 7.76
CA LEU A 13 -2.97 -0.46 8.75
C LEU A 13 -2.92 0.53 9.92
N GLU A 14 -1.75 1.14 10.18
CA GLU A 14 -1.62 2.17 11.21
C GLU A 14 -2.09 3.55 10.72
N HIS A 15 -2.30 3.70 9.42
CA HIS A 15 -2.72 4.95 8.78
C HIS A 15 -3.81 4.70 7.75
N LEU A 16 -4.86 3.99 8.16
CA LEU A 16 -5.97 3.64 7.26
C LEU A 16 -6.73 4.85 6.72
N ASP A 17 -6.66 5.99 7.40
CA ASP A 17 -7.28 7.22 6.93
C ASP A 17 -6.69 7.70 5.59
N MET A 18 -5.48 7.34 5.26
CA MET A 18 -4.85 7.69 3.99
C MET A 18 -5.27 6.78 2.84
N PHE A 19 -5.77 5.58 3.13
CA PHE A 19 -6.14 4.63 2.08
C PHE A 19 -7.30 5.13 1.21
N PRO A 20 -8.43 5.61 1.79
CA PRO A 20 -9.50 6.18 0.95
C PRO A 20 -9.04 7.35 0.09
N LYS A 21 -8.13 8.18 0.59
CA LYS A 21 -7.56 9.29 -0.18
C LYS A 21 -6.76 8.79 -1.37
N ALA A 22 -5.93 7.77 -1.16
CA ALA A 22 -5.16 7.16 -2.24
C ALA A 22 -6.06 6.53 -3.29
N ILE A 23 -7.13 5.84 -2.85
CA ILE A 23 -8.09 5.23 -3.77
C ILE A 23 -8.84 6.28 -4.57
N ALA A 24 -9.24 7.39 -3.94
CA ALA A 24 -9.91 8.49 -4.65
C ALA A 24 -9.02 9.05 -5.76
N LEU A 25 -7.74 9.25 -5.47
CA LEU A 25 -6.77 9.70 -6.46
C LEU A 25 -6.60 8.67 -7.57
N ALA A 26 -6.49 7.39 -7.20
CA ALA A 26 -6.36 6.32 -8.18
C ALA A 26 -7.53 6.29 -9.16
N LYS A 27 -8.76 6.46 -8.67
CA LYS A 27 -9.94 6.53 -9.53
C LYS A 27 -9.85 7.68 -10.52
N GLN A 28 -9.40 8.85 -10.06
CA GLN A 28 -9.25 10.01 -10.93
C GLN A 28 -8.20 9.77 -12.01
N LEU A 29 -7.08 9.15 -11.64
CA LEU A 29 -6.02 8.86 -12.60
C LEU A 29 -6.44 7.82 -13.64
N LEU A 30 -7.28 6.86 -13.26
CA LEU A 30 -7.79 5.86 -14.19
C LEU A 30 -8.82 6.45 -15.18
N GLY A 31 -9.53 7.49 -14.77
CA GLY A 31 -10.49 8.18 -15.66
C GLY A 31 -11.76 7.38 -15.88
N ASP A 32 -11.89 6.76 -17.05
CA ASP A 32 -13.15 6.19 -17.55
C ASP A 32 -13.54 4.82 -16.96
N ASP A 33 -13.26 4.56 -15.69
CA ASP A 33 -13.58 3.30 -14.99
C ASP A 33 -12.99 2.06 -15.66
N LYS A 34 -11.91 2.24 -16.40
CA LYS A 34 -11.14 1.15 -16.99
C LYS A 34 -9.82 1.04 -16.24
N GLY A 35 -9.30 -0.16 -16.17
CA GLY A 35 -8.05 -0.41 -15.49
C GLY A 35 -8.28 -1.03 -14.13
N LYS A 36 -7.19 -1.14 -13.36
CA LYS A 36 -7.21 -1.87 -12.10
C LYS A 36 -6.40 -1.17 -11.03
N ILE A 37 -6.92 -1.24 -9.81
CA ILE A 37 -6.22 -0.79 -8.61
C ILE A 37 -5.77 -2.03 -7.85
N HIS A 38 -4.48 -2.13 -7.62
CA HIS A 38 -3.83 -3.22 -6.88
C HIS A 38 -3.41 -2.71 -5.52
N CYS A 39 -3.47 -3.58 -4.53
CA CYS A 39 -3.08 -3.25 -3.16
C CYS A 39 -2.00 -4.20 -2.69
N VAL A 40 -1.05 -3.70 -1.93
CA VAL A 40 -0.07 -4.51 -1.20
C VAL A 40 -0.02 -4.04 0.25
N TYR A 41 -0.07 -5.00 1.16
CA TYR A 41 0.21 -4.78 2.58
C TYR A 41 1.44 -5.56 2.95
N VAL A 42 2.41 -4.93 3.63
CA VAL A 42 3.63 -5.60 4.06
C VAL A 42 3.56 -5.85 5.56
N ASP A 43 3.52 -7.13 5.93
CA ASP A 43 3.55 -7.57 7.32
C ASP A 43 5.02 -7.65 7.76
N THR A 44 5.40 -6.84 8.74
CA THR A 44 6.77 -6.77 9.23
C THR A 44 7.01 -7.68 10.44
N THR A 45 6.02 -8.42 10.91
CA THR A 45 6.14 -9.19 12.14
C THR A 45 7.26 -10.23 12.07
N ARG A 46 7.49 -10.84 10.91
CA ARG A 46 8.57 -11.82 10.74
C ARG A 46 9.96 -11.21 10.81
N VAL A 47 10.08 -9.91 10.57
CA VAL A 47 11.35 -9.20 10.67
C VAL A 47 11.67 -8.86 12.13
N HIS A 48 10.64 -8.58 12.92
CA HIS A 48 10.79 -8.08 14.30
C HIS A 48 10.60 -9.14 15.37
N ASN A 49 9.98 -10.28 15.06
CA ASN A 49 9.68 -11.33 16.02
C ASN A 49 10.60 -12.55 15.84
N SER A 50 10.84 -13.27 16.96
CA SER A 50 11.60 -14.51 16.90
C SER A 50 10.81 -15.60 16.16
N THR A 51 11.55 -16.60 15.63
CA THR A 51 10.95 -17.76 14.98
C THR A 51 9.97 -18.50 15.90
N PHE A 52 10.30 -18.57 17.18
CA PHE A 52 9.45 -19.22 18.17
C PHE A 52 8.08 -18.54 18.27
N GLN A 53 8.05 -17.20 18.32
CA GLN A 53 6.79 -16.46 18.38
C GLN A 53 5.95 -16.66 17.13
N LEU A 54 6.58 -16.75 15.97
CA LEU A 54 5.88 -16.95 14.69
C LEU A 54 5.21 -18.31 14.60
N ALA A 55 5.69 -19.32 15.36
CA ALA A 55 5.16 -20.67 15.34
C ALA A 55 3.97 -20.88 16.27
N THR A 56 3.61 -19.89 17.12
CA THR A 56 2.52 -20.03 18.06
C THR A 56 1.16 -19.94 17.36
N GLU A 57 0.15 -20.60 17.94
CA GLU A 57 -1.23 -20.51 17.46
C GLU A 57 -1.73 -19.06 17.46
N ARG A 58 -1.39 -18.30 18.49
CA ARG A 58 -1.79 -16.90 18.59
C ARG A 58 -1.21 -16.08 17.46
N ALA A 59 0.05 -16.29 17.08
CA ALA A 59 0.68 -15.60 15.96
C ALA A 59 -0.02 -15.95 14.64
N LYS A 60 -0.40 -17.23 14.46
CA LYS A 60 -1.16 -17.67 13.28
C LYS A 60 -2.52 -17.00 13.21
N GLU A 61 -3.23 -16.95 14.34
CA GLU A 61 -4.53 -16.28 14.42
C GLU A 61 -4.43 -14.81 14.08
N MET A 62 -3.39 -14.12 14.57
CA MET A 62 -3.15 -12.72 14.27
C MET A 62 -2.88 -12.49 12.79
N ARG A 63 -2.12 -13.38 12.14
CA ARG A 63 -1.87 -13.28 10.70
C ARG A 63 -3.15 -13.46 9.89
N VAL A 64 -3.99 -14.41 10.28
CA VAL A 64 -5.29 -14.61 9.61
C VAL A 64 -6.18 -13.39 9.79
N ALA A 65 -6.25 -12.82 10.99
CA ALA A 65 -7.03 -11.64 11.27
C ALA A 65 -6.52 -10.42 10.47
N THR A 66 -5.20 -10.25 10.38
CA THR A 66 -4.59 -9.17 9.60
C THR A 66 -4.93 -9.31 8.12
N LYS A 67 -4.81 -10.52 7.58
CA LYS A 67 -5.13 -10.81 6.18
C LYS A 67 -6.59 -10.45 5.88
N GLN A 68 -7.50 -10.86 6.76
CA GLN A 68 -8.92 -10.57 6.61
C GLN A 68 -9.18 -9.05 6.63
N ARG A 69 -8.55 -8.35 7.57
CA ARG A 69 -8.68 -6.90 7.69
C ARG A 69 -8.21 -6.17 6.43
N VAL A 70 -7.09 -6.59 5.87
CA VAL A 70 -6.56 -6.00 4.63
C VAL A 70 -7.54 -6.21 3.47
N HIS A 71 -8.02 -7.42 3.30
CA HIS A 71 -8.96 -7.73 2.22
C HIS A 71 -10.29 -7.00 2.39
N ASP A 72 -10.81 -6.93 3.61
CA ASP A 72 -12.06 -6.21 3.89
C ASP A 72 -11.92 -4.72 3.55
N GLU A 73 -10.83 -4.10 3.96
CA GLU A 73 -10.59 -2.69 3.67
C GLU A 73 -10.45 -2.44 2.17
N PHE A 74 -9.73 -3.31 1.48
CA PHE A 74 -9.58 -3.22 0.03
C PHE A 74 -10.94 -3.32 -0.67
N GLU A 75 -11.76 -4.30 -0.31
CA GLU A 75 -13.07 -4.49 -0.91
C GLU A 75 -14.04 -3.36 -0.58
N GLN A 76 -13.93 -2.80 0.63
CA GLN A 76 -14.77 -1.67 1.05
C GLN A 76 -14.45 -0.41 0.26
N GLN A 77 -13.19 -0.15 -0.04
CA GLN A 77 -12.74 1.10 -0.65
C GLN A 77 -12.68 1.04 -2.18
N VAL A 78 -12.42 -0.11 -2.76
CA VAL A 78 -12.22 -0.24 -4.20
C VAL A 78 -13.44 -0.88 -4.85
N PRO A 79 -14.10 -0.20 -5.81
CA PRO A 79 -15.23 -0.79 -6.55
C PRO A 79 -14.83 -2.08 -7.24
N GLU A 80 -15.75 -3.04 -7.27
CA GLU A 80 -15.50 -4.38 -7.81
C GLU A 80 -14.88 -4.35 -9.21
N HIS A 81 -15.38 -3.52 -10.09
CA HIS A 81 -14.91 -3.47 -11.48
C HIS A 81 -13.49 -2.89 -11.61
N LEU A 82 -12.97 -2.23 -10.57
CA LEU A 82 -11.61 -1.69 -10.55
C LEU A 82 -10.64 -2.54 -9.74
N ARG A 83 -11.12 -3.61 -9.10
CA ARG A 83 -10.25 -4.43 -8.25
C ARG A 83 -9.27 -5.24 -9.07
N GLY A 84 -7.99 -5.00 -8.84
CA GLY A 84 -6.90 -5.86 -9.28
C GLY A 84 -6.53 -6.83 -8.18
N SER A 85 -5.23 -7.06 -7.98
CA SER A 85 -4.74 -7.95 -6.93
C SER A 85 -4.69 -7.24 -5.58
N CYS A 86 -4.81 -8.04 -4.51
CA CYS A 86 -4.57 -7.57 -3.14
C CYS A 86 -3.68 -8.60 -2.47
N HIS A 87 -2.41 -8.27 -2.31
CA HIS A 87 -1.39 -9.20 -1.81
C HIS A 87 -0.86 -8.76 -0.47
N ILE A 88 -0.60 -9.76 0.37
CA ILE A 88 0.07 -9.57 1.66
C ILE A 88 1.45 -10.18 1.52
N ARG A 89 2.46 -9.37 1.77
CA ARG A 89 3.86 -9.78 1.71
C ARG A 89 4.48 -9.68 3.10
N ASN A 90 5.57 -10.37 3.31
CA ASN A 90 6.28 -10.37 4.59
C ASN A 90 7.71 -9.90 4.37
N GLY A 91 8.16 -8.96 5.17
CA GLY A 91 9.52 -8.47 5.05
C GLY A 91 9.67 -7.01 5.40
N VAL A 92 10.63 -6.36 4.77
CA VAL A 92 10.90 -4.93 4.92
C VAL A 92 9.98 -4.16 3.97
N VAL A 93 9.32 -3.14 4.50
CA VAL A 93 8.20 -2.47 3.79
C VAL A 93 8.60 -2.03 2.38
N TYR A 94 9.64 -1.20 2.25
CA TYR A 94 9.99 -0.66 0.92
C TYR A 94 10.47 -1.74 -0.05
N ASP A 95 11.20 -2.74 0.44
CA ASP A 95 11.68 -3.84 -0.41
C ASP A 95 10.51 -4.64 -0.99
N GLU A 96 9.53 -4.95 -0.14
CA GLU A 96 8.37 -5.74 -0.57
C GLU A 96 7.45 -4.95 -1.48
N ILE A 97 7.32 -3.65 -1.28
CA ILE A 97 6.58 -2.80 -2.22
C ILE A 97 7.25 -2.84 -3.60
N LEU A 98 8.57 -2.74 -3.65
CA LEU A 98 9.32 -2.78 -4.90
C LEU A 98 9.24 -4.14 -5.57
N GLU A 99 9.21 -5.24 -4.80
CA GLU A 99 8.99 -6.58 -5.34
C GLU A 99 7.57 -6.71 -5.91
N GLU A 100 6.58 -6.14 -5.26
CA GLU A 100 5.22 -6.12 -5.77
C GLU A 100 5.11 -5.30 -7.06
N GLU A 101 5.83 -4.19 -7.14
CA GLU A 101 5.90 -3.39 -8.37
C GLU A 101 6.40 -4.24 -9.55
N LYS A 102 7.45 -5.02 -9.33
CA LYS A 102 7.99 -5.90 -10.38
C LYS A 102 6.96 -6.92 -10.86
N LYS A 103 6.14 -7.42 -9.94
CA LYS A 103 5.13 -8.43 -10.25
C LYS A 103 3.92 -7.82 -10.95
N VAL A 104 3.41 -6.70 -10.47
CA VAL A 104 2.20 -6.05 -11.00
C VAL A 104 2.50 -5.20 -12.22
N GLN A 105 3.68 -4.61 -12.29
CA GLN A 105 4.09 -3.67 -13.34
C GLN A 105 3.09 -2.52 -13.48
N PRO A 106 2.83 -1.77 -12.39
CA PRO A 106 1.86 -0.69 -12.44
C PRO A 106 2.42 0.51 -13.22
N ASP A 107 1.52 1.34 -13.70
CA ASP A 107 1.89 2.61 -14.33
C ASP A 107 2.31 3.64 -13.28
N VAL A 108 1.76 3.53 -12.08
CA VAL A 108 2.08 4.44 -10.99
C VAL A 108 1.85 3.74 -9.64
N ILE A 109 2.70 4.08 -8.66
CA ILE A 109 2.50 3.73 -7.25
C ILE A 109 1.99 4.99 -6.55
N ILE A 110 0.91 4.87 -5.79
CA ILE A 110 0.45 5.97 -4.93
C ILE A 110 0.78 5.60 -3.49
N ILE A 111 1.65 6.35 -2.85
CA ILE A 111 2.13 6.07 -1.51
C ILE A 111 1.97 7.29 -0.60
N ALA A 112 1.64 7.04 0.68
CA ALA A 112 1.56 8.09 1.67
C ALA A 112 2.94 8.48 2.17
N ALA A 113 3.13 9.77 2.48
CA ALA A 113 4.43 10.35 2.84
C ALA A 113 4.98 9.90 4.19
N GLY A 114 4.20 9.23 5.02
CA GLY A 114 4.62 8.79 6.36
C GLY A 114 3.84 9.48 7.46
N LYS A 115 4.25 9.26 8.71
CA LYS A 115 3.48 9.67 9.88
C LYS A 115 3.41 11.20 10.03
N PRO A 116 2.18 11.75 10.25
CA PRO A 116 2.05 13.14 10.68
C PRO A 116 2.76 13.33 12.02
N GLY A 117 3.39 14.47 12.22
CA GLY A 117 4.06 14.79 13.49
C GLY A 117 5.56 14.60 13.52
N LEU A 118 6.14 13.88 12.59
CA LEU A 118 7.55 13.98 12.29
C LEU A 118 7.73 15.19 11.38
N SER A 119 8.90 15.76 11.34
CA SER A 119 9.17 16.99 10.58
C SER A 119 8.39 17.02 9.25
N SER A 120 7.64 18.10 9.01
CA SER A 120 6.86 18.29 7.80
C SER A 120 7.70 18.37 6.52
N TYR A 121 9.01 18.44 6.66
CA TYR A 121 9.95 18.50 5.54
C TYR A 121 10.45 17.13 5.10
N LEU A 122 10.22 16.07 5.87
CA LEU A 122 10.78 14.76 5.59
C LEU A 122 9.71 13.81 5.08
N LEU A 123 10.04 13.12 4.01
CA LEU A 123 9.28 11.93 3.60
C LEU A 123 9.58 10.80 4.60
N GLY A 124 8.61 9.92 4.84
CA GLY A 124 8.88 8.68 5.56
C GLY A 124 9.94 7.85 4.83
N SER A 125 10.71 7.08 5.59
CA SER A 125 11.83 6.31 5.02
C SER A 125 11.38 5.34 3.92
N ASN A 126 10.21 4.74 4.07
CA ASN A 126 9.68 3.82 3.05
C ASN A 126 9.27 4.57 1.79
N ALA A 127 8.57 5.70 1.93
CA ALA A 127 8.18 6.52 0.78
C ALA A 127 9.40 7.02 0.02
N GLU A 128 10.42 7.48 0.73
CA GLU A 128 11.67 7.95 0.11
C GLU A 128 12.34 6.85 -0.71
N LYS A 129 12.47 5.65 -0.15
CA LYS A 129 13.14 4.54 -0.83
C LYS A 129 12.33 4.03 -2.01
N VAL A 130 11.01 3.98 -1.89
CA VAL A 130 10.14 3.61 -3.02
C VAL A 130 10.28 4.65 -4.13
N LEU A 131 10.22 5.94 -3.79
CA LEU A 131 10.37 7.01 -4.76
C LEU A 131 11.70 6.91 -5.50
N ARG A 132 12.77 6.61 -4.79
CA ARG A 132 14.13 6.54 -5.35
C ARG A 132 14.34 5.32 -6.26
N HIS A 133 13.77 4.18 -5.89
CA HIS A 133 14.09 2.89 -6.53
C HIS A 133 12.97 2.31 -7.40
N ALA A 134 11.77 2.89 -7.39
CA ALA A 134 10.69 2.41 -8.25
C ALA A 134 11.06 2.55 -9.73
N LYS A 135 10.58 1.61 -10.54
CA LYS A 135 10.81 1.63 -11.98
C LYS A 135 9.83 2.55 -12.69
N GLY A 136 8.60 2.64 -12.18
CA GLY A 136 7.57 3.50 -12.74
C GLY A 136 7.41 4.80 -11.96
N SER A 137 6.37 5.52 -12.29
CA SER A 137 6.03 6.78 -11.63
C SER A 137 5.55 6.53 -10.20
N VAL A 138 5.81 7.49 -9.33
CA VAL A 138 5.35 7.45 -7.93
C VAL A 138 4.67 8.75 -7.60
N PHE A 139 3.47 8.66 -7.05
CA PHE A 139 2.71 9.80 -6.56
C PHE A 139 2.70 9.73 -5.04
N VAL A 140 3.27 10.73 -4.39
CA VAL A 140 3.32 10.79 -2.92
C VAL A 140 2.21 11.69 -2.43
N ILE A 141 1.31 11.13 -1.60
CA ILE A 141 0.23 11.92 -1.00
C ILE A 141 0.56 12.27 0.44
N ARG A 142 0.08 13.43 0.86
CA ARG A 142 0.27 13.94 2.21
C ARG A 142 -1.07 14.18 2.87
N ASP A 143 -1.07 14.20 4.19
CA ASP A 143 -2.22 14.62 4.97
C ASP A 143 -2.27 16.15 4.98
N ASN A 144 -3.37 16.71 4.47
CA ASN A 144 -3.54 18.15 4.33
C ASN A 144 -4.11 18.84 5.58
N LYS A 145 -4.13 18.15 6.71
CA LYS A 145 -4.74 18.70 7.94
C LYS A 145 -4.02 19.92 8.53
N HIS A 146 -2.86 20.24 7.98
CA HIS A 146 -2.02 21.34 8.51
C HIS A 146 -2.10 22.63 7.70
N TRP A 147 -2.95 22.69 6.69
CA TRP A 147 -3.16 23.92 5.93
C TRP A 147 -4.04 24.91 6.67
#